data_c28c0ce9cc2f7c4f301ef120e4642081
#
_entry.id   c28c0ce9cc2f7c4f301ef120e4642081
#
_cell.length_a   1.000
_cell.length_b   1.000
_cell.length_c   1.000
_cell.angle_alpha   90.00
_cell.angle_beta   90.00
_cell.angle_gamma   90.00
#
_symmetry.space_group_name_H-M   'P 1'
#
loop_
_entity.id
_entity.type
_entity.pdbx_description
1 polymer ?
#
loop_
_entity_poly.entity_id
_entity_poly.type
_entity_poly.pdbx_seq_one_letter_code
_entity_poly.pdbx_strand_id
1 'polypeptide(L)'
;VKMASKKCSKCAIEKTTAHYIAVNSKIHNGSLPICRECIGQMISNEKDEGKKWNLVNKLCQWADIPFIPEEWDKIYCTKGKDAFGIYCSIFRSEPYNTLDWNMYNEVYLQLKEEQRLEDAIPTLKEKQMNDLRKKWGMSYDDEQLGYLESLHQGLITSQNIVGALNEDQALKLCKI
;
A
#
# COMPACT_ATOMS: atom_id res chain seq x y z
N VAL A 1 29.20 15.44 34.44
CA VAL A 1 27.90 15.65 33.82
C VAL A 1 27.04 14.43 34.14
N LYS A 2 26.00 14.56 34.99
CA LYS A 2 25.04 13.44 35.25
C LYS A 2 24.30 13.16 33.94
N MET A 3 24.51 11.99 33.36
CA MET A 3 23.69 11.54 32.23
C MET A 3 22.26 11.35 32.71
N ALA A 4 21.32 11.92 31.98
CA ALA A 4 19.90 11.76 32.29
C ALA A 4 19.53 10.26 32.21
N SER A 5 18.92 9.74 33.27
CA SER A 5 18.40 8.38 33.34
C SER A 5 16.88 8.39 33.16
N LYS A 6 16.35 7.31 32.61
CA LYS A 6 14.92 7.11 32.36
C LYS A 6 14.53 5.67 32.70
N LYS A 7 13.36 5.49 33.30
CA LYS A 7 12.82 4.16 33.59
C LYS A 7 12.08 3.62 32.36
N CYS A 8 12.43 2.40 31.92
CA CYS A 8 11.76 1.75 30.82
C CYS A 8 10.33 1.32 31.24
N SER A 9 9.32 1.70 30.43
CA SER A 9 7.93 1.34 30.74
C SER A 9 7.62 -0.16 30.60
N LYS A 10 8.50 -0.95 29.96
CA LYS A 10 8.30 -2.39 29.79
C LYS A 10 9.05 -3.22 30.84
N CYS A 11 10.37 -3.03 31.01
CA CYS A 11 11.16 -3.82 31.96
C CYS A 11 11.33 -3.14 33.32
N ALA A 12 10.83 -1.93 33.50
CA ALA A 12 10.91 -1.11 34.70
C ALA A 12 12.35 -0.83 35.21
N ILE A 13 13.38 -1.13 34.41
CA ILE A 13 14.77 -0.88 34.74
C ILE A 13 15.13 0.55 34.36
N GLU A 14 15.82 1.24 35.26
CA GLU A 14 16.36 2.57 35.00
C GLU A 14 17.65 2.45 34.14
N LYS A 15 17.68 3.15 33.02
CA LYS A 15 18.79 3.13 32.05
C LYS A 15 19.09 4.56 31.60
N THR A 16 20.31 4.79 31.14
CA THR A 16 20.70 6.07 30.56
C THR A 16 19.96 6.30 29.24
N THR A 17 19.79 7.54 28.83
CA THR A 17 19.08 7.91 27.60
C THR A 17 19.67 7.26 26.34
N ALA A 18 20.94 6.88 26.34
CA ALA A 18 21.59 6.15 25.24
C ALA A 18 20.95 4.77 24.94
N HIS A 19 20.30 4.15 25.92
CA HIS A 19 19.58 2.88 25.76
C HIS A 19 18.19 3.03 25.17
N TYR A 20 17.76 4.23 24.85
CA TYR A 20 16.47 4.51 24.25
C TYR A 20 16.64 4.99 22.81
N ILE A 21 15.62 4.76 22.00
CA ILE A 21 15.60 5.26 20.63
C ILE A 21 15.18 6.71 20.68
N ALA A 22 16.04 7.59 20.17
CA ALA A 22 15.74 9.00 20.04
C ALA A 22 14.70 9.21 18.95
N VAL A 23 13.74 10.08 19.18
CA VAL A 23 12.62 10.38 18.26
C VAL A 23 12.37 11.88 18.21
N ASN A 24 11.79 12.34 17.11
CA ASN A 24 11.40 13.75 16.95
C ASN A 24 10.02 14.06 17.57
N SER A 25 9.31 13.01 18.02
CA SER A 25 7.98 13.13 18.59
C SER A 25 7.94 14.07 19.81
N LYS A 26 7.08 15.09 19.75
CA LYS A 26 6.83 16.02 20.85
C LYS A 26 6.21 15.36 22.08
N ILE A 27 5.53 14.22 21.88
CA ILE A 27 4.82 13.49 22.94
C ILE A 27 5.79 12.78 23.89
N HIS A 28 6.95 12.33 23.39
CA HIS A 28 7.89 11.46 24.13
C HIS A 28 9.19 12.14 24.58
N ASN A 29 9.22 13.47 24.62
CA ASN A 29 10.41 14.23 25.10
C ASN A 29 11.72 13.75 24.47
N GLY A 30 11.72 13.52 23.15
CA GLY A 30 12.90 13.19 22.37
C GLY A 30 13.38 11.73 22.42
N SER A 31 12.71 10.84 23.17
CA SER A 31 13.02 9.40 23.15
C SER A 31 11.83 8.52 23.52
N LEU A 32 11.70 7.34 22.89
CA LEU A 32 10.63 6.39 23.18
C LEU A 32 10.61 5.99 24.67
N PRO A 33 9.44 5.65 25.24
CA PRO A 33 9.31 5.25 26.65
C PRO A 33 9.84 3.83 26.92
N ILE A 34 10.08 3.03 25.88
CA ILE A 34 10.58 1.65 25.96
C ILE A 34 12.03 1.61 25.51
N CYS A 35 12.89 0.90 26.24
CA CYS A 35 14.29 0.78 25.87
C CYS A 35 14.50 -0.07 24.62
N ARG A 36 15.60 0.18 23.89
CA ARG A 36 15.95 -0.48 22.61
C ARG A 36 15.91 -2.00 22.69
N GLU A 37 16.45 -2.58 23.77
CA GLU A 37 16.43 -4.04 24.00
C GLU A 37 15.02 -4.62 24.08
N CYS A 38 14.14 -3.95 24.84
CA CYS A 38 12.75 -4.38 24.96
C CYS A 38 12.00 -4.28 23.63
N ILE A 39 12.24 -3.24 22.85
CA ILE A 39 11.67 -3.09 21.50
C ILE A 39 12.15 -4.24 20.60
N GLY A 40 13.46 -4.48 20.56
CA GLY A 40 14.04 -5.57 19.77
C GLY A 40 13.49 -6.95 20.16
N GLN A 41 13.31 -7.21 21.45
CA GLN A 41 12.70 -8.44 21.93
C GLN A 41 11.22 -8.56 21.55
N MET A 42 10.44 -7.47 21.64
CA MET A 42 9.04 -7.48 21.23
C MET A 42 8.88 -7.86 19.76
N ILE A 43 9.69 -7.27 18.90
CA ILE A 43 9.65 -7.52 17.46
C ILE A 43 10.12 -8.94 17.13
N SER A 44 11.23 -9.40 17.77
CA SER A 44 11.79 -10.72 17.52
C SER A 44 10.92 -11.88 18.04
N ASN A 45 10.15 -11.65 19.11
CA ASN A 45 9.28 -12.65 19.70
C ASN A 45 7.95 -12.79 18.93
N GLU A 46 7.57 -11.80 18.12
CA GLU A 46 6.38 -11.90 17.29
C GLU A 46 6.67 -12.77 16.08
N LYS A 47 5.99 -13.90 15.98
CA LYS A 47 6.16 -14.89 14.88
C LYS A 47 5.23 -14.64 13.72
N ASP A 48 4.09 -14.00 13.97
CA ASP A 48 3.12 -13.66 12.95
C ASP A 48 3.56 -12.37 12.24
N GLU A 49 3.78 -12.44 10.94
CA GLU A 49 4.26 -11.31 10.12
C GLU A 49 3.30 -10.12 10.17
N GLY A 50 1.99 -10.38 10.07
CA GLY A 50 1.00 -9.31 10.11
C GLY A 50 0.95 -8.59 11.46
N LYS A 51 1.08 -9.36 12.57
CA LYS A 51 1.15 -8.78 13.92
C LYS A 51 2.47 -8.03 14.13
N LYS A 52 3.56 -8.53 13.57
CA LYS A 52 4.86 -7.87 13.60
C LYS A 52 4.80 -6.52 12.89
N TRP A 53 4.22 -6.45 11.70
CA TRP A 53 4.03 -5.19 10.97
C TRP A 53 3.15 -4.20 11.73
N ASN A 54 2.03 -4.68 12.31
CA ASN A 54 1.18 -3.85 13.15
C ASN A 54 1.92 -3.29 14.38
N LEU A 55 2.78 -4.11 15.00
CA LEU A 55 3.60 -3.68 16.12
C LEU A 55 4.59 -2.60 15.68
N VAL A 56 5.31 -2.81 14.58
CA VAL A 56 6.28 -1.85 14.04
C VAL A 56 5.58 -0.55 13.62
N ASN A 57 4.42 -0.63 12.97
CA ASN A 57 3.63 0.55 12.60
C ASN A 57 3.22 1.38 13.82
N LYS A 58 2.78 0.74 14.92
CA LYS A 58 2.50 1.45 16.19
C LYS A 58 3.75 2.10 16.78
N LEU A 59 4.89 1.45 16.70
CA LEU A 59 6.16 2.02 17.16
C LEU A 59 6.58 3.21 16.30
N CYS A 60 6.37 3.16 14.98
CA CYS A 60 6.59 4.26 14.06
C CYS A 60 5.66 5.44 14.38
N GLN A 61 4.38 5.17 14.68
CA GLN A 61 3.43 6.20 15.11
C GLN A 61 3.90 6.90 16.40
N TRP A 62 4.42 6.15 17.38
CA TRP A 62 4.99 6.74 18.60
C TRP A 62 6.26 7.53 18.34
N ALA A 63 7.05 7.10 17.39
CA ALA A 63 8.28 7.79 16.98
C ALA A 63 8.03 9.00 16.09
N ASP A 64 6.81 9.15 15.55
CA ASP A 64 6.39 10.15 14.57
C ASP A 64 7.23 10.07 13.29
N ILE A 65 7.33 8.86 12.75
CA ILE A 65 8.03 8.56 11.50
C ILE A 65 7.17 7.67 10.59
N PRO A 66 7.31 7.75 9.26
CA PRO A 66 6.58 6.88 8.34
C PRO A 66 6.89 5.40 8.55
N PHE A 67 5.92 4.53 8.28
CA PHE A 67 6.13 3.09 8.21
C PHE A 67 6.06 2.60 6.76
N ILE A 68 7.21 2.25 6.18
CA ILE A 68 7.36 1.73 4.82
C ILE A 68 7.71 0.24 4.92
N PRO A 69 6.76 -0.67 4.64
CA PRO A 69 6.98 -2.12 4.81
C PRO A 69 8.21 -2.64 4.07
N GLU A 70 8.41 -2.23 2.83
CA GLU A 70 9.51 -2.70 1.97
C GLU A 70 10.88 -2.29 2.52
N GLU A 71 11.01 -1.09 3.06
CA GLU A 71 12.25 -0.62 3.68
C GLU A 71 12.47 -1.26 5.05
N TRP A 72 11.39 -1.46 5.80
CA TRP A 72 11.45 -2.19 7.06
C TRP A 72 11.97 -3.60 6.88
N ASP A 73 11.43 -4.36 5.93
CA ASP A 73 11.81 -5.75 5.69
C ASP A 73 13.28 -5.88 5.28
N LYS A 74 13.79 -4.99 4.41
CA LYS A 74 15.21 -4.93 4.04
C LYS A 74 16.12 -4.74 5.27
N ILE A 75 15.76 -3.81 6.16
CA ILE A 75 16.53 -3.50 7.35
C ILE A 75 16.43 -4.65 8.36
N TYR A 76 15.23 -5.19 8.57
CA TYR A 76 15.00 -6.27 9.52
C TYR A 76 15.75 -7.55 9.14
N CYS A 77 15.74 -7.94 7.88
CA CYS A 77 16.50 -9.11 7.38
C CYS A 77 18.02 -8.99 7.65
N THR A 78 18.57 -7.77 7.64
CA THR A 78 20.02 -7.56 7.82
C THR A 78 20.44 -7.28 9.25
N LYS A 79 19.60 -6.64 10.06
CA LYS A 79 19.92 -6.08 11.38
C LYS A 79 19.17 -6.72 12.55
N GLY A 80 18.16 -7.52 12.29
CA GLY A 80 17.41 -8.27 13.31
C GLY A 80 16.91 -7.37 14.46
N LYS A 81 17.37 -7.65 15.70
CA LYS A 81 16.92 -6.94 16.91
C LYS A 81 17.19 -5.44 16.92
N ASP A 82 18.23 -4.99 16.21
CA ASP A 82 18.61 -3.57 16.16
C ASP A 82 17.92 -2.81 15.02
N ALA A 83 17.14 -3.51 14.19
CA ALA A 83 16.50 -2.97 12.99
C ALA A 83 15.70 -1.70 13.28
N PHE A 84 14.88 -1.68 14.34
CA PHE A 84 14.03 -0.54 14.62
C PHE A 84 14.81 0.74 14.97
N GLY A 85 15.91 0.60 15.69
CA GLY A 85 16.79 1.73 15.99
C GLY A 85 17.45 2.33 14.74
N ILE A 86 17.87 1.47 13.81
CA ILE A 86 18.46 1.87 12.53
C ILE A 86 17.39 2.50 11.64
N TYR A 87 16.21 1.90 11.56
CA TYR A 87 15.06 2.43 10.83
C TYR A 87 14.74 3.86 11.28
N CYS A 88 14.58 4.09 12.59
CA CYS A 88 14.36 5.43 13.14
C CYS A 88 15.49 6.41 12.80
N SER A 89 16.75 5.95 12.75
CA SER A 89 17.87 6.84 12.43
C SER A 89 17.86 7.33 10.99
N ILE A 90 17.40 6.50 10.04
CA ILE A 90 17.26 6.86 8.63
C ILE A 90 16.23 7.98 8.49
N PHE A 91 15.05 7.82 9.09
CA PHE A 91 13.97 8.82 8.98
C PHE A 91 14.18 10.08 9.81
N ARG A 92 15.21 10.11 10.63
CA ARG A 92 15.65 11.34 11.33
C ARG A 92 16.74 12.11 10.58
N SER A 93 17.27 11.55 9.51
CA SER A 93 18.30 12.15 8.66
C SER A 93 17.68 12.80 7.43
N GLU A 94 18.36 13.79 6.86
CA GLU A 94 17.96 14.34 5.57
C GLU A 94 18.07 13.29 4.45
N PRO A 95 17.16 13.29 3.49
CA PRO A 95 16.03 14.21 3.27
C PRO A 95 14.72 13.83 3.99
N TYR A 96 14.70 12.76 4.79
CA TYR A 96 13.47 12.15 5.34
C TYR A 96 12.99 12.78 6.65
N ASN A 97 13.77 13.67 7.27
CA ASN A 97 13.48 14.27 8.58
C ASN A 97 12.23 15.16 8.63
N THR A 98 11.67 15.50 7.48
CA THR A 98 10.43 16.29 7.33
C THR A 98 9.18 15.42 7.24
N LEU A 99 9.33 14.11 7.07
CA LEU A 99 8.22 13.17 6.96
C LEU A 99 7.75 12.75 8.36
N ASP A 100 6.50 13.05 8.68
CA ASP A 100 5.84 12.55 9.87
C ASP A 100 4.94 11.34 9.55
N TRP A 101 4.42 10.67 10.59
CA TRP A 101 3.61 9.47 10.44
C TRP A 101 2.28 9.76 9.74
N ASN A 102 1.61 10.87 10.05
CA ASN A 102 0.31 11.22 9.47
C ASN A 102 0.43 11.56 7.99
N MET A 103 1.39 12.43 7.66
CA MET A 103 1.64 12.89 6.30
C MET A 103 1.94 11.71 5.35
N TYR A 104 2.74 10.76 5.82
CA TYR A 104 3.06 9.57 5.04
C TYR A 104 1.86 8.65 4.85
N ASN A 105 1.07 8.40 5.89
CA ASN A 105 -0.11 7.53 5.79
C ASN A 105 -1.15 8.05 4.81
N GLU A 106 -1.40 9.35 4.78
CA GLU A 106 -2.31 9.96 3.81
C GLU A 106 -1.82 9.75 2.39
N VAL A 107 -0.56 10.06 2.11
CA VAL A 107 0.05 9.89 0.78
C VAL A 107 0.14 8.41 0.39
N TYR A 108 0.56 7.54 1.30
CA TYR A 108 0.71 6.11 1.03
C TYR A 108 -0.62 5.42 0.73
N LEU A 109 -1.68 5.76 1.45
CA LEU A 109 -3.02 5.23 1.17
C LEU A 109 -3.56 5.71 -0.17
N GLN A 110 -3.31 6.96 -0.54
CA GLN A 110 -3.67 7.50 -1.86
C GLN A 110 -2.92 6.78 -2.98
N LEU A 111 -1.60 6.64 -2.87
CA LEU A 111 -0.78 5.94 -3.87
C LEU A 111 -1.18 4.47 -4.03
N LYS A 112 -1.49 3.77 -2.92
CA LYS A 112 -1.97 2.38 -2.99
C LYS A 112 -3.33 2.26 -3.67
N GLU A 113 -4.23 3.20 -3.45
CA GLU A 113 -5.54 3.20 -4.12
C GLU A 113 -5.39 3.50 -5.62
N GLU A 114 -4.54 4.46 -5.99
CA GLU A 114 -4.21 4.74 -7.39
C GLU A 114 -3.60 3.51 -8.08
N GLN A 115 -2.64 2.86 -7.46
CA GLN A 115 -2.01 1.64 -7.99
C GLN A 115 -3.02 0.50 -8.13
N ARG A 116 -3.92 0.32 -7.15
CA ARG A 116 -5.02 -0.67 -7.24
C ARG A 116 -5.96 -0.39 -8.40
N LEU A 117 -6.25 0.88 -8.68
CA LEU A 117 -7.07 1.29 -9.81
C LEU A 117 -6.35 1.05 -11.14
N GLU A 118 -5.06 1.38 -11.24
CA GLU A 118 -4.25 1.11 -12.43
C GLU A 118 -4.15 -0.40 -12.72
N ASP A 119 -3.92 -1.23 -11.70
CA ASP A 119 -3.87 -2.69 -11.84
C ASP A 119 -5.22 -3.31 -12.23
N ALA A 120 -6.32 -2.65 -11.87
CA ALA A 120 -7.68 -3.11 -12.22
C ALA A 120 -8.07 -2.80 -13.68
N ILE A 121 -7.48 -1.78 -14.31
CA ILE A 121 -7.80 -1.37 -15.69
C ILE A 121 -7.54 -2.49 -16.72
N PRO A 122 -6.41 -3.22 -16.71
CA PRO A 122 -6.19 -4.33 -17.64
C PRO A 122 -7.25 -5.43 -17.51
N THR A 123 -7.61 -5.79 -16.28
CA THR A 123 -8.64 -6.81 -15.99
C THR A 123 -10.02 -6.41 -16.50
N LEU A 124 -10.37 -5.13 -16.41
CA LEU A 124 -11.63 -4.60 -16.95
C LEU A 124 -11.65 -4.65 -18.48
N LYS A 125 -10.54 -4.25 -19.14
CA LYS A 125 -10.41 -4.35 -20.59
C LYS A 125 -10.49 -5.80 -21.08
N GLU A 126 -9.82 -6.71 -20.40
CA GLU A 126 -9.84 -8.13 -20.74
C GLU A 126 -11.24 -8.72 -20.61
N LYS A 127 -11.97 -8.38 -19.55
CA LYS A 127 -13.36 -8.79 -19.37
C LYS A 127 -14.26 -8.25 -20.48
N GLN A 128 -14.14 -6.97 -20.84
CA GLN A 128 -14.89 -6.37 -21.95
C GLN A 128 -14.59 -7.08 -23.27
N MET A 129 -13.32 -7.35 -23.57
CA MET A 129 -12.93 -8.07 -24.80
C MET A 129 -13.46 -9.51 -24.83
N ASN A 130 -13.48 -10.20 -23.69
CA ASN A 130 -14.10 -11.54 -23.60
C ASN A 130 -15.61 -11.50 -23.84
N ASP A 131 -16.32 -10.49 -23.37
CA ASP A 131 -17.75 -10.31 -23.63
C ASP A 131 -18.00 -10.00 -25.11
N LEU A 132 -17.16 -9.19 -25.75
CA LEU A 132 -17.22 -8.95 -27.20
C LEU A 132 -16.95 -10.23 -28.00
N ARG A 133 -15.98 -11.05 -27.63
CA ARG A 133 -15.71 -12.33 -28.26
C ARG A 133 -16.90 -13.32 -28.15
N LYS A 134 -17.60 -13.34 -27.00
CA LYS A 134 -18.84 -14.12 -26.84
C LYS A 134 -19.94 -13.65 -27.76
N LYS A 135 -20.11 -12.33 -27.92
CA LYS A 135 -21.13 -11.71 -28.75
C LYS A 135 -20.88 -11.89 -30.25
N TRP A 136 -19.64 -11.62 -30.68
CA TRP A 136 -19.26 -11.55 -32.09
C TRP A 136 -18.68 -12.85 -32.63
N GLY A 137 -18.05 -13.64 -31.79
CA GLY A 137 -17.33 -14.86 -32.14
C GLY A 137 -15.84 -14.75 -31.86
N MET A 138 -15.18 -15.92 -31.78
CA MET A 138 -13.75 -16.03 -31.41
C MET A 138 -12.80 -15.81 -32.59
N SER A 139 -13.30 -15.63 -33.80
CA SER A 139 -12.49 -15.55 -35.02
C SER A 139 -11.99 -14.14 -35.31
N TYR A 140 -12.45 -13.15 -34.60
CA TYR A 140 -12.10 -11.74 -34.80
C TYR A 140 -11.01 -11.32 -33.84
N ASP A 141 -10.09 -10.50 -34.31
CA ASP A 141 -9.10 -9.83 -33.46
C ASP A 141 -9.74 -8.67 -32.66
N ASP A 142 -8.98 -8.11 -31.72
CA ASP A 142 -9.48 -7.09 -30.80
C ASP A 142 -9.89 -5.78 -31.52
N GLU A 143 -9.22 -5.44 -32.60
CA GLU A 143 -9.53 -4.25 -33.42
C GLU A 143 -10.83 -4.46 -34.20
N GLN A 144 -10.98 -5.62 -34.81
CA GLN A 144 -12.20 -6.04 -35.52
C GLN A 144 -13.41 -6.10 -34.58
N LEU A 145 -13.23 -6.64 -33.35
CA LEU A 145 -14.29 -6.67 -32.36
C LEU A 145 -14.74 -5.27 -31.95
N GLY A 146 -13.79 -4.34 -31.76
CA GLY A 146 -14.10 -2.95 -31.48
C GLY A 146 -14.87 -2.27 -32.61
N TYR A 147 -14.47 -2.53 -33.87
CA TYR A 147 -15.16 -2.01 -35.06
C TYR A 147 -16.59 -2.56 -35.18
N LEU A 148 -16.79 -3.88 -35.04
CA LEU A 148 -18.10 -4.52 -35.10
C LEU A 148 -19.05 -4.00 -34.02
N GLU A 149 -18.56 -3.81 -32.80
CA GLU A 149 -19.37 -3.25 -31.72
C GLU A 149 -19.77 -1.79 -32.00
N SER A 150 -18.84 -0.99 -32.51
CA SER A 150 -19.11 0.42 -32.90
C SER A 150 -20.15 0.50 -34.02
N LEU A 151 -20.04 -0.35 -35.03
CA LEU A 151 -21.02 -0.43 -36.15
C LEU A 151 -22.39 -0.82 -35.66
N HIS A 152 -22.49 -1.84 -34.81
CA HIS A 152 -23.74 -2.30 -34.23
C HIS A 152 -24.44 -1.23 -33.38
N GLN A 153 -23.66 -0.55 -32.50
CA GLN A 153 -24.20 0.55 -31.70
C GLN A 153 -24.64 1.73 -32.56
N GLY A 154 -23.91 2.02 -33.63
CA GLY A 154 -24.26 3.04 -34.62
C GLY A 154 -25.59 2.72 -35.31
N LEU A 155 -25.83 1.46 -35.71
CA LEU A 155 -27.09 1.02 -36.32
C LEU A 155 -28.27 1.11 -35.34
N ILE A 156 -28.09 0.61 -34.11
CA ILE A 156 -29.12 0.70 -33.07
C ILE A 156 -29.53 2.15 -32.84
N THR A 157 -28.56 3.04 -32.70
CA THR A 157 -28.80 4.45 -32.38
C THR A 157 -29.42 5.19 -33.57
N SER A 158 -28.87 5.01 -34.78
CA SER A 158 -29.31 5.76 -35.98
C SER A 158 -30.71 5.32 -36.47
N GLN A 159 -31.06 4.04 -36.31
CA GLN A 159 -32.34 3.48 -36.76
C GLN A 159 -33.37 3.37 -35.63
N ASN A 160 -33.05 3.87 -34.43
CA ASN A 160 -33.91 3.78 -33.24
C ASN A 160 -34.43 2.36 -33.00
N ILE A 161 -33.55 1.35 -33.12
CA ILE A 161 -33.92 -0.07 -33.02
C ILE A 161 -34.21 -0.36 -31.54
N VAL A 162 -35.46 -0.81 -31.30
CA VAL A 162 -35.91 -1.17 -29.94
C VAL A 162 -36.45 -2.59 -29.94
N GLY A 163 -36.04 -3.38 -28.95
CA GLY A 163 -36.52 -4.75 -28.74
C GLY A 163 -35.57 -5.83 -29.22
N ALA A 164 -35.47 -6.90 -28.44
CA ALA A 164 -34.50 -7.96 -28.59
C ALA A 164 -34.44 -8.63 -29.97
N LEU A 165 -35.61 -8.77 -30.65
CA LEU A 165 -35.66 -9.38 -31.97
C LEU A 165 -35.05 -8.47 -33.04
N ASN A 166 -35.28 -7.16 -32.96
CA ASN A 166 -34.71 -6.19 -33.88
C ASN A 166 -33.21 -5.98 -33.65
N GLU A 167 -32.79 -6.03 -32.42
CA GLU A 167 -31.37 -5.99 -32.03
C GLU A 167 -30.61 -7.23 -32.54
N ASP A 168 -31.22 -8.44 -32.48
CA ASP A 168 -30.64 -9.67 -33.03
C ASP A 168 -30.50 -9.61 -34.56
N GLN A 169 -31.44 -8.99 -35.25
CA GLN A 169 -31.37 -8.75 -36.70
C GLN A 169 -30.25 -7.76 -37.04
N ALA A 170 -30.09 -6.68 -36.28
CA ALA A 170 -29.00 -5.73 -36.44
C ALA A 170 -27.62 -6.41 -36.23
N LEU A 171 -27.50 -7.29 -35.22
CA LEU A 171 -26.29 -8.07 -34.96
C LEU A 171 -25.94 -8.98 -36.17
N LYS A 172 -26.93 -9.63 -36.77
CA LYS A 172 -26.73 -10.49 -37.96
C LYS A 172 -26.26 -9.70 -39.17
N LEU A 173 -26.75 -8.50 -39.38
CA LEU A 173 -26.31 -7.62 -40.46
C LEU A 173 -24.84 -7.19 -40.33
N CYS A 174 -24.34 -7.02 -39.11
CA CYS A 174 -22.95 -6.67 -38.89
C CYS A 174 -21.99 -7.87 -39.09
N LYS A 175 -22.49 -9.11 -39.19
CA LYS A 175 -21.69 -10.32 -39.35
C LYS A 175 -21.50 -10.78 -40.80
N ILE A 176 -22.14 -10.10 -41.76
CA ILE A 176 -22.03 -10.37 -43.19
C ILE A 176 -20.79 -9.68 -43.77
#